data_df541ecf97d2758861811646bd5669f5
#
_entry.id   df541ecf97d2758861811646bd5669f5
#
_cell.length_a   1.000
_cell.length_b   1.000
_cell.length_c   1.000
_cell.angle_alpha   90.00
_cell.angle_beta   90.00
_cell.angle_gamma   90.00
#
_symmetry.space_group_name_H-M   'P 1'
#
loop_
_entity.id
_entity.type
_entity.pdbx_description
1 polymer ?
#
loop_
_entity_poly.entity_id
_entity_poly.type
_entity_poly.pdbx_seq_one_letter_code
_entity_poly.pdbx_strand_id
1 'polypeptide(L)'
;ISAAHGDKSNEVVELAMKELPILEGEGEEKSDHPKLAIVGRPNVGKSTLVNAILGEERVIAFDQPGTTRDSIYIDFERAGRQYTIIDTAGVRRRGKIDEAIEKFSVVKTMQAIEDANVVVLVVDARDQITEQDAHLADFVLQAGRALVLAVNKWDGLDDYQRDTAKRDIDRKLYFLDFAKHHFISALHGNGVPA
;
A
#
# COMPACT_ATOMS: atom_id res chain seq x y z
N ILE A 1 34.73 -16.90 20.37
CA ILE A 1 33.96 -15.97 19.48
C ILE A 1 34.13 -14.58 20.04
N SER A 2 34.65 -13.63 19.27
CA SER A 2 34.71 -12.21 19.65
C SER A 2 33.85 -11.40 18.68
N ALA A 3 32.66 -11.01 19.13
CA ALA A 3 31.78 -10.18 18.34
C ALA A 3 32.38 -8.80 17.99
N ALA A 4 33.22 -8.27 18.88
CA ALA A 4 33.90 -6.98 18.68
C ALA A 4 35.00 -7.01 17.60
N HIS A 5 35.52 -8.17 17.25
CA HIS A 5 36.58 -8.35 16.24
C HIS A 5 36.12 -9.16 15.04
N GLY A 6 34.82 -9.50 14.95
CA GLY A 6 34.23 -10.28 13.83
C GLY A 6 34.76 -11.72 13.72
N ASP A 7 35.51 -12.19 14.70
CA ASP A 7 36.15 -13.49 14.67
C ASP A 7 35.10 -14.59 14.90
N LYS A 8 34.93 -15.49 13.89
CA LYS A 8 33.99 -16.60 13.88
C LYS A 8 32.49 -16.21 13.95
N SER A 9 32.12 -14.95 13.68
CA SER A 9 30.73 -14.54 13.65
C SER A 9 29.94 -15.26 12.53
N ASN A 10 30.55 -15.49 11.38
CA ASN A 10 29.93 -16.22 10.27
C ASN A 10 29.70 -17.71 10.63
N GLU A 11 30.60 -18.33 11.37
CA GLU A 11 30.47 -19.73 11.82
C GLU A 11 29.30 -19.93 12.77
N VAL A 12 28.99 -18.91 13.61
CA VAL A 12 27.81 -18.92 14.49
C VAL A 12 26.51 -18.78 13.69
N VAL A 13 26.51 -17.91 12.69
CA VAL A 13 25.36 -17.75 11.80
C VAL A 13 25.07 -19.04 11.02
N GLU A 14 26.11 -19.66 10.45
CA GLU A 14 25.97 -20.94 9.75
C GLU A 14 25.48 -22.07 10.65
N LEU A 15 25.96 -22.15 11.89
CA LEU A 15 25.51 -23.12 12.88
C LEU A 15 24.06 -22.88 13.27
N ALA A 16 23.67 -21.63 13.53
CA ALA A 16 22.30 -21.27 13.85
C ALA A 16 21.34 -21.59 12.70
N MET A 17 21.75 -21.35 11.45
CA MET A 17 20.92 -21.66 10.27
C MET A 17 20.77 -23.16 10.02
N LYS A 18 21.76 -24.00 10.41
CA LYS A 18 21.65 -25.46 10.29
C LYS A 18 20.67 -26.10 11.28
N GLU A 19 20.46 -25.43 12.41
CA GLU A 19 19.54 -25.91 13.47
C GLU A 19 18.11 -25.40 13.26
N LEU A 20 17.89 -24.44 12.34
CA LEU A 20 16.54 -24.01 11.99
C LEU A 20 15.86 -25.11 11.19
N PRO A 21 14.66 -25.58 11.61
CA PRO A 21 13.90 -26.51 10.80
C PRO A 21 13.67 -25.84 9.44
N ILE A 22 14.01 -26.56 8.37
CA ILE A 22 13.56 -26.19 7.02
C ILE A 22 12.04 -26.32 7.10
N LEU A 23 11.36 -25.19 7.26
CA LEU A 23 9.92 -25.15 7.05
C LEU A 23 9.73 -25.49 5.57
N GLU A 24 9.52 -26.78 5.28
CA GLU A 24 8.88 -27.16 4.04
C GLU A 24 7.51 -26.49 4.09
N GLY A 25 7.45 -25.30 3.48
CA GLY A 25 6.22 -24.56 3.33
C GLY A 25 5.29 -25.47 2.53
N GLU A 26 4.20 -25.90 3.17
CA GLU A 26 3.05 -26.37 2.46
C GLU A 26 2.80 -25.36 1.35
N GLY A 27 2.86 -25.84 0.11
CA GLY A 27 2.81 -25.00 -1.07
C GLY A 27 1.46 -24.30 -1.22
N GLU A 28 1.29 -23.20 -0.51
CA GLU A 28 0.51 -22.13 -1.07
C GLU A 28 1.29 -21.67 -2.30
N GLU A 29 0.74 -21.85 -3.47
CA GLU A 29 1.17 -21.16 -4.67
C GLU A 29 1.12 -19.66 -4.34
N LYS A 30 2.19 -19.15 -3.75
CA LYS A 30 2.39 -17.71 -3.59
C LYS A 30 2.42 -17.18 -5.01
N SER A 31 1.33 -16.54 -5.41
CA SER A 31 1.33 -15.81 -6.67
C SER A 31 2.59 -14.95 -6.68
N ASP A 32 3.48 -15.21 -7.63
CA ASP A 32 4.80 -14.56 -7.76
C ASP A 32 4.65 -13.08 -8.16
N HIS A 33 3.40 -12.58 -8.11
CA HIS A 33 3.02 -11.26 -8.57
C HIS A 33 3.20 -10.24 -7.45
N PRO A 34 3.79 -9.07 -7.75
CA PRO A 34 3.89 -7.98 -6.79
C PRO A 34 2.51 -7.60 -6.24
N LYS A 35 2.39 -7.59 -4.91
CA LYS A 35 1.16 -7.22 -4.19
C LYS A 35 1.20 -5.74 -3.84
N LEU A 36 0.14 -5.03 -4.21
CA LEU A 36 -0.04 -3.60 -3.94
C LEU A 36 -1.17 -3.39 -2.94
N ALA A 37 -0.90 -2.68 -1.85
CA ALA A 37 -1.94 -2.16 -0.97
C ALA A 37 -2.17 -0.67 -1.25
N ILE A 38 -3.44 -0.24 -1.31
CA ILE A 38 -3.80 1.17 -1.45
C ILE A 38 -4.45 1.62 -0.16
N VAL A 39 -3.74 2.49 0.57
CA VAL A 39 -4.12 2.93 1.91
C VAL A 39 -4.27 4.45 1.99
N GLY A 40 -4.92 4.95 3.03
CA GLY A 40 -5.16 6.37 3.25
C GLY A 40 -6.49 6.60 3.96
N ARG A 41 -6.73 7.83 4.40
CA ARG A 41 -7.97 8.22 5.08
C ARG A 41 -9.24 7.97 4.24
N PRO A 42 -10.43 7.96 4.85
CA PRO A 42 -11.68 7.97 4.11
C PRO A 42 -11.75 9.15 3.12
N ASN A 43 -12.40 8.96 1.99
CA ASN A 43 -12.70 9.99 0.97
C ASN A 43 -11.49 10.64 0.26
N VAL A 44 -10.26 10.19 0.48
CA VAL A 44 -9.07 10.67 -0.27
C VAL A 44 -9.05 10.20 -1.74
N GLY A 45 -9.93 9.26 -2.11
CA GLY A 45 -10.09 8.77 -3.49
C GLY A 45 -9.45 7.42 -3.76
N LYS A 46 -9.22 6.58 -2.74
CA LYS A 46 -8.65 5.22 -2.91
C LYS A 46 -9.42 4.39 -3.92
N SER A 47 -10.74 4.25 -3.75
CA SER A 47 -11.58 3.45 -4.67
C SER A 47 -11.58 3.99 -6.09
N THR A 48 -11.52 5.33 -6.25
CA THR A 48 -11.39 5.95 -7.57
C THR A 48 -10.05 5.60 -8.20
N LEU A 49 -8.96 5.62 -7.41
CA LEU A 49 -7.63 5.24 -7.88
C LEU A 49 -7.57 3.75 -8.27
N VAL A 50 -8.13 2.86 -7.43
CA VAL A 50 -8.23 1.43 -7.75
C VAL A 50 -8.96 1.23 -9.07
N ASN A 51 -10.12 1.88 -9.26
CA ASN A 51 -10.88 1.79 -10.51
C ASN A 51 -10.10 2.34 -11.70
N ALA A 52 -9.33 3.42 -11.52
CA ALA A 52 -8.48 3.97 -12.59
C ALA A 52 -7.30 3.05 -12.93
N ILE A 53 -6.73 2.34 -11.95
CA ILE A 53 -5.65 1.37 -12.17
C ILE A 53 -6.18 0.12 -12.86
N LEU A 54 -7.31 -0.40 -12.41
CA LEU A 54 -7.92 -1.60 -12.98
C LEU A 54 -8.47 -1.34 -14.38
N GLY A 55 -8.83 -0.09 -14.70
CA GLY A 55 -9.25 0.37 -16.02
C GLY A 55 -10.31 -0.52 -16.68
N GLU A 56 -10.54 -0.33 -17.98
CA GLU A 56 -11.37 -1.22 -18.80
C GLU A 56 -10.64 -2.52 -19.22
N GLU A 57 -9.36 -2.67 -18.87
CA GLU A 57 -8.53 -3.82 -19.23
C GLU A 57 -8.62 -4.93 -18.16
N ARG A 58 -9.52 -5.88 -18.43
CA ARG A 58 -9.58 -7.27 -17.92
C ARG A 58 -9.21 -7.48 -16.44
N VAL A 59 -10.15 -7.18 -15.57
CA VAL A 59 -10.15 -7.72 -14.20
C VAL A 59 -10.44 -9.21 -14.27
N ILE A 60 -9.45 -10.05 -14.04
CA ILE A 60 -9.66 -11.45 -13.73
C ILE A 60 -9.80 -11.53 -12.21
N ALA A 61 -11.00 -11.30 -11.71
CA ALA A 61 -11.29 -11.52 -10.30
C ALA A 61 -11.36 -13.05 -10.06
N PHE A 62 -10.33 -13.63 -9.52
CA PHE A 62 -10.40 -14.95 -8.93
C PHE A 62 -10.84 -14.81 -7.48
N ASP A 63 -12.07 -15.23 -7.18
CA ASP A 63 -12.45 -15.59 -5.81
C ASP A 63 -11.66 -16.88 -5.50
N GLN A 64 -10.54 -16.78 -4.81
CA GLN A 64 -9.92 -17.98 -4.22
C GLN A 64 -10.74 -18.39 -3.00
N PRO A 65 -11.44 -19.55 -3.06
CA PRO A 65 -12.10 -20.08 -1.88
C PRO A 65 -11.04 -20.68 -0.96
N GLY A 66 -10.86 -20.10 0.22
CA GLY A 66 -9.99 -20.65 1.24
C GLY A 66 -9.22 -19.65 2.09
N THR A 67 -9.14 -18.37 1.74
CA THR A 67 -8.57 -17.35 2.62
C THR A 67 -9.64 -16.87 3.58
N THR A 68 -9.66 -17.49 4.75
CA THR A 68 -10.43 -17.04 5.92
C THR A 68 -9.99 -15.62 6.26
N ARG A 69 -10.94 -14.67 6.10
CA ARG A 69 -10.99 -13.31 6.63
C ARG A 69 -10.65 -12.17 5.68
N ASP A 70 -11.66 -11.76 4.92
CA ASP A 70 -12.02 -10.35 4.72
C ASP A 70 -11.14 -9.40 3.85
N SER A 71 -9.96 -9.75 3.39
CA SER A 71 -9.23 -8.97 2.38
C SER A 71 -9.53 -9.53 0.98
N ILE A 72 -9.88 -8.66 0.04
CA ILE A 72 -10.13 -9.04 -1.35
C ILE A 72 -8.85 -8.83 -2.12
N TYR A 73 -8.35 -9.89 -2.75
CA TYR A 73 -7.21 -9.85 -3.65
C TYR A 73 -7.72 -9.77 -5.08
N ILE A 74 -7.26 -8.79 -5.84
CA ILE A 74 -7.68 -8.57 -7.23
C ILE A 74 -6.44 -8.66 -8.10
N ASP A 75 -6.34 -9.73 -8.87
CA ASP A 75 -5.27 -9.89 -9.85
C ASP A 75 -5.60 -9.09 -11.10
N PHE A 76 -4.59 -8.40 -11.63
CA PHE A 76 -4.71 -7.65 -12.86
C PHE A 76 -3.39 -7.67 -13.63
N GLU A 77 -3.49 -7.47 -14.93
CA GLU A 77 -2.32 -7.38 -15.80
C GLU A 77 -2.17 -5.94 -16.30
N ARG A 78 -0.92 -5.46 -16.29
CA ARG A 78 -0.59 -4.17 -16.86
C ARG A 78 0.77 -4.21 -17.55
N ALA A 79 0.82 -3.74 -18.79
CA ALA A 79 2.04 -3.74 -19.62
C ALA A 79 2.71 -5.12 -19.69
N GLY A 80 1.92 -6.22 -19.77
CA GLY A 80 2.40 -7.60 -19.85
C GLY A 80 2.95 -8.15 -18.53
N ARG A 81 2.68 -7.48 -17.40
CA ARG A 81 3.06 -7.95 -16.06
C ARG A 81 1.83 -8.12 -15.18
N GLN A 82 1.85 -9.17 -14.39
CA GLN A 82 0.76 -9.46 -13.46
C GLN A 82 1.05 -8.82 -12.10
N TYR A 83 -0.01 -8.35 -11.47
CA TYR A 83 0.00 -7.69 -10.15
C TYR A 83 -1.25 -8.10 -9.37
N THR A 84 -1.18 -8.00 -8.06
CA THR A 84 -2.33 -8.22 -7.19
C THR A 84 -2.60 -6.95 -6.37
N ILE A 85 -3.80 -6.39 -6.43
CA ILE A 85 -4.23 -5.33 -5.50
C ILE A 85 -4.90 -5.99 -4.30
N ILE A 86 -4.47 -5.59 -3.09
CA ILE A 86 -5.12 -5.94 -1.84
C ILE A 86 -6.14 -4.84 -1.54
N ASP A 87 -7.43 -5.15 -1.70
CA ASP A 87 -8.51 -4.19 -1.45
C ASP A 87 -8.84 -4.10 0.04
N THR A 88 -8.58 -2.95 0.61
CA THR A 88 -8.87 -2.62 2.02
C THR A 88 -10.33 -2.25 2.28
N ALA A 89 -11.29 -2.74 1.50
CA ALA A 89 -12.74 -2.64 1.79
C ALA A 89 -13.60 -1.64 0.98
N GLY A 90 -13.23 -1.27 -0.23
CA GLY A 90 -13.95 -0.20 -0.94
C GLY A 90 -14.61 -0.52 -2.29
N VAL A 91 -14.09 -1.45 -3.06
CA VAL A 91 -14.47 -1.55 -4.48
C VAL A 91 -15.81 -2.27 -4.71
N ARG A 92 -16.22 -3.19 -3.87
CA ARG A 92 -17.45 -3.98 -4.07
C ARG A 92 -18.71 -3.51 -3.34
N ARG A 93 -18.66 -2.51 -2.44
CA ARG A 93 -19.85 -2.04 -1.71
C ARG A 93 -20.31 -0.66 -2.15
N ARG A 94 -21.00 -0.59 -3.29
CA ARG A 94 -22.00 0.46 -3.53
C ARG A 94 -23.24 0.12 -2.70
N GLY A 95 -23.32 0.59 -1.46
CA GLY A 95 -24.53 0.47 -0.66
C GLY A 95 -24.26 0.53 0.85
N LYS A 96 -24.72 1.62 1.47
CA LYS A 96 -24.85 1.89 2.91
C LYS A 96 -23.62 1.68 3.78
N ILE A 97 -23.05 2.79 4.18
CA ILE A 97 -21.97 2.92 5.16
C ILE A 97 -22.62 3.00 6.54
N ASP A 98 -22.39 1.99 7.38
CA ASP A 98 -22.70 2.03 8.81
C ASP A 98 -21.40 2.30 9.61
N GLU A 99 -21.50 3.17 10.63
CA GLU A 99 -20.39 3.62 11.49
C GLU A 99 -19.63 2.50 12.23
N ALA A 100 -20.18 1.28 12.30
CA ALA A 100 -19.50 0.12 12.84
C ALA A 100 -18.30 -0.36 11.99
N ILE A 101 -18.16 0.15 10.77
CA ILE A 101 -17.18 -0.29 9.77
C ILE A 101 -15.80 0.37 9.99
N GLU A 102 -15.71 1.51 10.70
CA GLU A 102 -14.42 2.23 10.85
C GLU A 102 -13.37 1.44 11.66
N LYS A 103 -13.77 0.79 12.74
CA LYS A 103 -12.82 0.01 13.58
C LYS A 103 -12.30 -1.25 12.84
N PHE A 104 -13.14 -1.88 12.04
CA PHE A 104 -12.72 -3.00 11.19
C PHE A 104 -11.81 -2.55 10.03
N SER A 105 -11.94 -1.30 9.59
CA SER A 105 -11.13 -0.71 8.54
C SER A 105 -9.64 -0.58 8.92
N VAL A 106 -9.31 -0.25 10.18
CA VAL A 106 -7.93 -0.07 10.65
C VAL A 106 -7.18 -1.41 10.65
N VAL A 107 -7.76 -2.46 11.24
CA VAL A 107 -7.14 -3.79 11.29
C VAL A 107 -6.91 -4.33 9.87
N LYS A 108 -7.89 -4.17 8.98
CA LYS A 108 -7.76 -4.58 7.58
C LYS A 108 -6.69 -3.80 6.84
N THR A 109 -6.59 -2.50 7.10
CA THR A 109 -5.53 -1.67 6.52
C THR A 109 -4.15 -2.14 6.96
N MET A 110 -3.97 -2.46 8.24
CA MET A 110 -2.72 -2.99 8.77
C MET A 110 -2.36 -4.34 8.14
N GLN A 111 -3.31 -5.27 8.06
CA GLN A 111 -3.11 -6.57 7.40
C GLN A 111 -2.73 -6.41 5.93
N ALA A 112 -3.42 -5.51 5.20
CA ALA A 112 -3.09 -5.25 3.81
C ALA A 112 -1.67 -4.69 3.62
N ILE A 113 -1.21 -3.82 4.55
CA ILE A 113 0.16 -3.32 4.56
C ILE A 113 1.16 -4.46 4.80
N GLU A 114 0.88 -5.33 5.77
CA GLU A 114 1.74 -6.47 6.09
C GLU A 114 1.85 -7.47 4.92
N ASP A 115 0.77 -7.68 4.17
CA ASP A 115 0.73 -8.62 3.05
C ASP A 115 1.28 -8.04 1.73
N ALA A 116 1.41 -6.72 1.63
CA ALA A 116 1.85 -6.05 0.42
C ALA A 116 3.37 -6.06 0.25
N ASN A 117 3.82 -5.99 -1.01
CA ASN A 117 5.21 -5.67 -1.35
C ASN A 117 5.40 -4.15 -1.47
N VAL A 118 4.39 -3.47 -2.03
CA VAL A 118 4.38 -2.02 -2.25
C VAL A 118 3.09 -1.44 -1.69
N VAL A 119 3.20 -0.36 -0.96
CA VAL A 119 2.05 0.38 -0.43
C VAL A 119 1.95 1.75 -1.10
N VAL A 120 0.78 2.04 -1.65
CA VAL A 120 0.44 3.36 -2.17
C VAL A 120 -0.36 4.10 -1.10
N LEU A 121 0.29 5.06 -0.44
CA LEU A 121 -0.38 5.97 0.51
C LEU A 121 -1.03 7.10 -0.28
N VAL A 122 -2.36 7.17 -0.22
CA VAL A 122 -3.15 8.20 -0.92
C VAL A 122 -3.51 9.30 0.07
N VAL A 123 -3.14 10.54 -0.27
CA VAL A 123 -3.51 11.75 0.46
C VAL A 123 -4.30 12.69 -0.44
N ASP A 124 -5.14 13.55 0.15
CA ASP A 124 -5.94 14.53 -0.59
C ASP A 124 -5.20 15.87 -0.67
N ALA A 125 -4.91 16.34 -1.89
CA ALA A 125 -4.20 17.60 -2.10
C ALA A 125 -5.01 18.85 -1.69
N ARG A 126 -6.34 18.72 -1.57
CA ARG A 126 -7.27 19.79 -1.16
C ARG A 126 -7.42 19.91 0.35
N ASP A 127 -6.90 18.93 1.07
CA ASP A 127 -7.00 18.82 2.52
C ASP A 127 -5.61 18.85 3.15
N GLN A 128 -5.52 19.19 4.42
CA GLN A 128 -4.25 19.16 5.14
C GLN A 128 -3.83 17.72 5.43
N ILE A 129 -2.52 17.48 5.39
CA ILE A 129 -1.96 16.23 5.92
C ILE A 129 -2.24 16.15 7.42
N THR A 130 -2.77 15.03 7.86
CA THR A 130 -3.15 14.81 9.27
C THR A 130 -2.17 13.88 9.97
N GLU A 131 -2.28 13.79 11.30
CA GLU A 131 -1.54 12.80 12.09
C GLU A 131 -1.87 11.36 11.66
N GLN A 132 -3.11 11.11 11.21
CA GLN A 132 -3.50 9.79 10.72
C GLN A 132 -2.74 9.41 9.43
N ASP A 133 -2.51 10.36 8.53
CA ASP A 133 -1.71 10.12 7.31
C ASP A 133 -0.26 9.82 7.69
N ALA A 134 0.31 10.57 8.65
CA ALA A 134 1.66 10.34 9.14
C ALA A 134 1.80 8.99 9.87
N HIS A 135 0.82 8.60 10.69
CA HIS A 135 0.83 7.30 11.35
C HIS A 135 0.72 6.14 10.36
N LEU A 136 -0.09 6.27 9.30
CA LEU A 136 -0.15 5.25 8.24
C LEU A 136 1.19 5.12 7.52
N ALA A 137 1.84 6.25 7.21
CA ALA A 137 3.16 6.25 6.60
C ALA A 137 4.21 5.57 7.49
N ASP A 138 4.24 5.92 8.78
CA ASP A 138 5.14 5.32 9.76
C ASP A 138 4.92 3.80 9.87
N PHE A 139 3.66 3.35 9.92
CA PHE A 139 3.33 1.93 9.96
C PHE A 139 3.84 1.17 8.73
N VAL A 140 3.73 1.76 7.53
CA VAL A 140 4.28 1.17 6.29
C VAL A 140 5.79 0.99 6.39
N LEU A 141 6.49 2.00 6.92
CA LEU A 141 7.94 1.94 7.11
C LEU A 141 8.34 0.88 8.13
N GLN A 142 7.64 0.81 9.27
CA GLN A 142 7.87 -0.20 10.30
C GLN A 142 7.62 -1.61 9.78
N ALA A 143 6.64 -1.80 8.90
CA ALA A 143 6.38 -3.07 8.24
C ALA A 143 7.44 -3.44 7.17
N GLY A 144 8.42 -2.55 6.90
CA GLY A 144 9.48 -2.77 5.92
C GLY A 144 8.98 -2.84 4.47
N ARG A 145 7.88 -2.14 4.15
CA ARG A 145 7.27 -2.15 2.81
C ARG A 145 7.74 -0.95 1.99
N ALA A 146 7.85 -1.18 0.67
CA ALA A 146 8.10 -0.07 -0.23
C ALA A 146 6.90 0.89 -0.23
N LEU A 147 7.17 2.20 -0.16
CA LEU A 147 6.13 3.23 -0.07
C LEU A 147 6.18 4.17 -1.27
N VAL A 148 5.00 4.44 -1.82
CA VAL A 148 4.76 5.45 -2.86
C VAL A 148 3.70 6.41 -2.33
N LEU A 149 3.95 7.72 -2.37
CA LEU A 149 2.99 8.74 -1.98
C LEU A 149 2.20 9.23 -3.20
N ALA A 150 0.88 9.02 -3.20
CA ALA A 150 -0.03 9.51 -4.22
C ALA A 150 -0.84 10.71 -3.68
N VAL A 151 -0.49 11.91 -4.16
CA VAL A 151 -1.16 13.16 -3.80
C VAL A 151 -2.30 13.36 -4.79
N ASN A 152 -3.50 12.92 -4.39
CA ASN A 152 -4.69 12.87 -5.25
C ASN A 152 -5.49 14.17 -5.22
N LYS A 153 -6.41 14.31 -6.18
CA LYS A 153 -7.25 15.50 -6.41
C LYS A 153 -6.44 16.75 -6.76
N TRP A 154 -5.32 16.55 -7.46
CA TRP A 154 -4.42 17.60 -7.90
C TRP A 154 -5.01 18.51 -8.97
N ASP A 155 -6.06 18.03 -9.64
CA ASP A 155 -6.83 18.75 -10.65
C ASP A 155 -7.62 19.91 -10.02
N GLY A 156 -7.68 21.03 -10.73
CA GLY A 156 -8.44 22.20 -10.31
C GLY A 156 -7.83 22.99 -9.15
N LEU A 157 -6.62 22.64 -8.69
CA LEU A 157 -5.87 23.46 -7.75
C LEU A 157 -5.16 24.62 -8.48
N ASP A 158 -5.23 25.81 -7.91
CA ASP A 158 -4.41 26.94 -8.33
C ASP A 158 -2.94 26.79 -7.82
N ASP A 159 -2.05 27.65 -8.29
CA ASP A 159 -0.63 27.57 -7.94
C ASP A 159 -0.38 27.76 -6.43
N TYR A 160 -1.13 28.61 -5.77
CA TYR A 160 -1.02 28.83 -4.33
C TYR A 160 -1.41 27.57 -3.55
N GLN A 161 -2.51 26.93 -3.93
CA GLN A 161 -2.98 25.69 -3.33
C GLN A 161 -1.98 24.55 -3.53
N ARG A 162 -1.41 24.43 -4.75
CA ARG A 162 -0.35 23.44 -5.06
C ARG A 162 0.89 23.62 -4.20
N ASP A 163 1.37 24.86 -4.08
CA ASP A 163 2.54 25.16 -3.25
C ASP A 163 2.26 24.96 -1.76
N THR A 164 1.04 25.22 -1.33
CA THR A 164 0.62 24.96 0.06
C THR A 164 0.58 23.47 0.35
N ALA A 165 0.01 22.66 -0.55
CA ALA A 165 -0.02 21.21 -0.40
C ALA A 165 1.39 20.61 -0.35
N LYS A 166 2.30 21.04 -1.24
CA LYS A 166 3.71 20.59 -1.21
C LYS A 166 4.39 20.92 0.12
N ARG A 167 4.26 22.16 0.58
CA ARG A 167 4.86 22.59 1.87
C ARG A 167 4.28 21.83 3.06
N ASP A 168 3.00 21.46 3.04
CA ASP A 168 2.38 20.68 4.11
C ASP A 168 2.90 19.24 4.11
N ILE A 169 3.08 18.64 2.94
CA ILE A 169 3.72 17.32 2.77
C ILE A 169 5.16 17.35 3.29
N ASP A 170 5.98 18.30 2.82
CA ASP A 170 7.39 18.41 3.23
C ASP A 170 7.53 18.63 4.75
N ARG A 171 6.59 19.34 5.35
CA ARG A 171 6.60 19.62 6.80
C ARG A 171 6.17 18.42 7.63
N LYS A 172 5.09 17.73 7.23
CA LYS A 172 4.46 16.70 8.07
C LYS A 172 4.92 15.28 7.73
N LEU A 173 5.36 15.06 6.49
CA LEU A 173 5.88 13.79 6.01
C LEU A 173 7.37 13.91 5.65
N TYR A 174 8.14 14.77 6.33
CA TYR A 174 9.55 15.01 6.09
C TYR A 174 10.40 13.74 6.13
N PHE A 175 9.96 12.74 6.88
CA PHE A 175 10.61 11.43 6.97
C PHE A 175 10.37 10.53 5.73
N LEU A 176 9.58 11.00 4.76
CA LEU A 176 9.32 10.34 3.48
C LEU A 176 10.04 11.02 2.30
N ASP A 177 11.09 11.79 2.54
CA ASP A 177 11.85 12.51 1.50
C ASP A 177 12.45 11.58 0.44
N PHE A 178 12.74 10.33 0.81
CA PHE A 178 13.19 9.26 -0.09
C PHE A 178 12.08 8.67 -0.97
N ALA A 179 10.81 8.81 -0.58
CA ALA A 179 9.69 8.24 -1.29
C ALA A 179 9.31 9.08 -2.52
N LYS A 180 8.95 8.41 -3.62
CA LYS A 180 8.46 9.13 -4.80
C LYS A 180 7.08 9.71 -4.54
N HIS A 181 6.92 11.01 -4.78
CA HIS A 181 5.65 11.73 -4.71
C HIS A 181 5.06 11.81 -6.11
N HIS A 182 3.84 11.33 -6.28
CA HIS A 182 3.08 11.39 -7.52
C HIS A 182 1.85 12.25 -7.33
N PHE A 183 1.79 13.37 -8.06
CA PHE A 183 0.64 14.27 -8.07
C PHE A 183 -0.35 13.79 -9.12
N ILE A 184 -1.53 13.34 -8.70
CA ILE A 184 -2.48 12.63 -9.56
C ILE A 184 -3.89 13.21 -9.47
N SER A 185 -4.68 12.94 -10.50
CA SER A 185 -6.13 13.02 -10.46
C SER A 185 -6.71 11.66 -10.80
N ALA A 186 -7.05 10.89 -9.78
CA ALA A 186 -7.63 9.56 -9.98
C ALA A 186 -8.97 9.61 -10.75
N LEU A 187 -9.70 10.73 -10.64
CA LEU A 187 -10.98 10.91 -11.34
C LEU A 187 -10.80 11.07 -12.85
N HIS A 188 -9.75 11.77 -13.27
CA HIS A 188 -9.49 12.09 -14.67
C HIS A 188 -8.35 11.27 -15.29
N GLY A 189 -7.76 10.34 -14.53
CA GLY A 189 -6.63 9.52 -14.99
C GLY A 189 -5.31 10.27 -15.16
N ASN A 190 -5.26 11.58 -14.86
CA ASN A 190 -4.05 12.38 -15.02
C ASN A 190 -3.01 11.98 -13.96
N GLY A 191 -1.77 11.73 -14.42
CA GLY A 191 -0.68 11.30 -13.54
C GLY A 191 -0.80 9.85 -13.04
N VAL A 192 -1.87 9.15 -13.39
CA VAL A 192 -1.99 7.70 -13.24
C VAL A 192 -1.43 7.11 -14.53
N PRO A 193 -0.29 6.39 -14.48
CA PRO A 193 0.31 5.85 -15.71
C PRO A 193 -0.68 4.95 -16.43
N ALA A 194 -0.78 5.11 -17.75
CA ALA A 194 -1.60 4.27 -18.62
C ALA A 194 -1.02 2.85 -18.73
#